data_92a7a2f38e3bcb1f0368ed62c2181e03
#
_entry.id   92a7a2f38e3bcb1f0368ed62c2181e03
#
_cell.length_a   1.000
_cell.length_b   1.000
_cell.length_c   1.000
_cell.angle_alpha   90.00
_cell.angle_beta   90.00
_cell.angle_gamma   90.00
#
_symmetry.space_group_name_H-M   'P 1'
#
loop_
_entity.id
_entity.type
_entity.pdbx_description
1 polymer ?
#
loop_
_entity_poly.entity_id
_entity_poly.type
_entity_poly.pdbx_seq_one_letter_code
_entity_poly.pdbx_strand_id
1 'polypeptide(L)'
;KEYTDDAIVSIAENLDFLPASQSARWEDIGRKKYKKLVRRLCDVYDYILIDAPAGIGKGIESILDLVSRCIVVTHPLWVSLRNGARMIQVCQEHNIRDFAIAFNAVPVDGEDIDLYDMLEVLRAEYVGAMIPYDEDILTYTQDGHLLDLASHEFRNVLAPLVDYVVTGDCWEDYDVQKQFDAYVTKKKTDKEEACTPTLASAGESIFGDSNTVLYINRGGWTTQRLLVQGKQSLWRRRKLK
;
A
#
# COMPACT_ATOMS: atom_id res chain seq x y z
N LYS A 1 -9.65 14.44 -24.14
CA LYS A 1 -9.93 12.99 -24.22
C LYS A 1 -8.65 12.18 -24.45
N GLU A 2 -7.66 12.77 -25.09
CA GLU A 2 -6.37 12.18 -25.50
C GLU A 2 -5.27 12.28 -24.43
N TYR A 3 -5.31 13.30 -23.58
CA TYR A 3 -4.22 13.62 -22.65
C TYR A 3 -4.01 12.63 -21.49
N THR A 4 -4.95 11.74 -21.20
CA THR A 4 -4.80 10.82 -20.06
C THR A 4 -4.00 9.58 -20.44
N ASP A 5 -4.22 9.09 -21.66
CA ASP A 5 -3.54 7.89 -22.14
C ASP A 5 -2.05 8.21 -22.39
N ASP A 6 -1.73 9.43 -22.83
CA ASP A 6 -0.36 9.93 -23.01
C ASP A 6 0.37 10.21 -21.67
N ALA A 7 -0.36 10.31 -20.56
CA ALA A 7 0.21 10.57 -19.23
C ALA A 7 0.51 9.28 -18.45
N ILE A 8 0.03 8.14 -18.91
CA ILE A 8 0.28 6.84 -18.28
C ILE A 8 1.68 6.37 -18.67
N VAL A 9 2.48 6.04 -17.67
CA VAL A 9 3.85 5.57 -17.84
C VAL A 9 3.91 4.11 -17.42
N SER A 10 4.35 3.23 -18.32
CA SER A 10 4.59 1.83 -17.99
C SER A 10 5.87 1.69 -17.17
N ILE A 11 5.76 1.13 -15.98
CA ILE A 11 6.87 0.91 -15.04
C ILE A 11 7.40 -0.51 -15.16
N ALA A 12 6.49 -1.48 -15.31
CA ALA A 12 6.80 -2.89 -15.50
C ALA A 12 5.71 -3.54 -16.37
N GLU A 13 5.89 -4.81 -16.75
CA GLU A 13 4.98 -5.52 -17.65
C GLU A 13 3.50 -5.44 -17.25
N ASN A 14 3.23 -5.44 -15.92
CA ASN A 14 1.87 -5.41 -15.37
C ASN A 14 1.63 -4.22 -14.45
N LEU A 15 2.46 -3.17 -14.52
CA LEU A 15 2.40 -2.02 -13.65
C LEU A 15 2.52 -0.73 -14.44
N ASP A 16 1.44 0.01 -14.50
CA ASP A 16 1.41 1.35 -15.05
C ASP A 16 1.27 2.40 -13.94
N PHE A 17 1.84 3.56 -14.19
CA PHE A 17 1.82 4.68 -13.28
C PHE A 17 1.17 5.90 -13.92
N LEU A 18 0.19 6.48 -13.26
CA LEU A 18 -0.40 7.75 -13.66
C LEU A 18 0.05 8.86 -12.69
N PRO A 19 1.05 9.66 -13.07
CA PRO A 19 1.54 10.73 -12.22
C PRO A 19 0.50 11.83 -12.06
N ALA A 20 0.37 12.34 -10.84
CA ALA A 20 -0.43 13.53 -10.59
C ALA A 20 0.33 14.79 -11.02
N SER A 21 -0.40 15.84 -11.39
CA SER A 21 0.18 17.15 -11.67
C SER A 21 0.90 17.69 -10.43
N GLN A 22 2.13 18.20 -10.62
CA GLN A 22 2.89 18.84 -9.56
C GLN A 22 2.42 20.28 -9.26
N SER A 23 1.67 20.90 -10.17
CA SER A 23 1.21 22.28 -10.07
C SER A 23 -0.27 22.42 -9.74
N ALA A 24 -1.09 21.42 -10.05
CA ALA A 24 -2.51 21.44 -9.75
C ALA A 24 -2.81 20.85 -8.37
N ARG A 25 -3.78 21.43 -7.67
CA ARG A 25 -4.28 20.92 -6.39
C ARG A 25 -5.47 19.98 -6.62
N TRP A 26 -5.80 19.19 -5.59
CA TRP A 26 -7.00 18.33 -5.64
C TRP A 26 -8.28 19.12 -5.87
N GLU A 27 -8.35 20.31 -5.29
CA GLU A 27 -9.49 21.23 -5.40
C GLU A 27 -9.69 21.72 -6.85
N ASP A 28 -8.62 21.75 -7.64
CA ASP A 28 -8.64 22.17 -9.04
C ASP A 28 -9.18 21.05 -9.95
N ILE A 29 -9.18 19.81 -9.47
CA ILE A 29 -9.70 18.67 -10.22
C ILE A 29 -11.17 18.51 -9.93
N GLY A 30 -12.01 18.86 -10.90
CA GLY A 30 -13.45 18.68 -10.74
C GLY A 30 -13.82 17.22 -10.48
N ARG A 31 -14.51 16.95 -9.33
CA ARG A 31 -14.95 15.61 -8.88
C ARG A 31 -15.58 14.76 -10.00
N LYS A 32 -16.38 15.38 -10.88
CA LYS A 32 -16.99 14.67 -12.02
C LYS A 32 -15.96 14.17 -13.04
N LYS A 33 -14.90 14.95 -13.30
CA LYS A 33 -13.84 14.57 -14.24
C LYS A 33 -13.02 13.41 -13.66
N TYR A 34 -12.68 13.50 -12.37
CA TYR A 34 -11.94 12.44 -11.66
C TYR A 34 -12.75 11.13 -11.65
N LYS A 35 -14.02 11.19 -11.28
CA LYS A 35 -14.91 10.02 -11.31
C LYS A 35 -15.00 9.37 -12.70
N LYS A 36 -15.03 10.18 -13.77
CA LYS A 36 -15.04 9.67 -15.15
C LYS A 36 -13.72 9.00 -15.51
N LEU A 37 -12.58 9.57 -15.06
CA LEU A 37 -11.25 8.99 -15.25
C LEU A 37 -11.16 7.62 -14.60
N VAL A 38 -11.41 7.54 -13.28
CA VAL A 38 -11.34 6.28 -12.53
C VAL A 38 -12.23 5.20 -13.16
N ARG A 39 -13.46 5.54 -13.57
CA ARG A 39 -14.35 4.59 -14.25
C ARG A 39 -13.77 4.05 -15.56
N ARG A 40 -13.10 4.88 -16.35
CA ARG A 40 -12.43 4.42 -17.58
C ARG A 40 -11.28 3.47 -17.26
N LEU A 41 -10.51 3.79 -16.22
CA LEU A 41 -9.40 2.94 -15.80
C LEU A 41 -9.90 1.58 -15.28
N CYS A 42 -11.06 1.54 -14.61
CA CYS A 42 -11.69 0.28 -14.19
C CYS A 42 -12.09 -0.66 -15.35
N ASP A 43 -12.18 -0.14 -16.57
CA ASP A 43 -12.46 -0.98 -17.76
C ASP A 43 -11.19 -1.63 -18.31
N VAL A 44 -10.02 -1.12 -17.93
CA VAL A 44 -8.71 -1.53 -18.47
C VAL A 44 -7.89 -2.29 -17.43
N TYR A 45 -7.90 -1.84 -16.16
CA TYR A 45 -7.09 -2.38 -15.07
C TYR A 45 -7.90 -3.28 -14.13
N ASP A 46 -7.29 -4.37 -13.70
CA ASP A 46 -7.88 -5.27 -12.69
C ASP A 46 -7.89 -4.61 -11.31
N TYR A 47 -6.82 -3.87 -10.98
CA TYR A 47 -6.63 -3.13 -9.74
C TYR A 47 -6.20 -1.70 -10.01
N ILE A 48 -6.73 -0.77 -9.23
CA ILE A 48 -6.35 0.64 -9.25
C ILE A 48 -6.02 1.03 -7.81
N LEU A 49 -4.73 1.35 -7.58
CA LEU A 49 -4.26 1.85 -6.30
C LEU A 49 -4.20 3.38 -6.37
N ILE A 50 -4.92 4.05 -5.50
CA ILE A 50 -4.96 5.51 -5.45
C ILE A 50 -4.19 5.99 -4.23
N ASP A 51 -3.02 6.61 -4.46
CA ASP A 51 -2.27 7.29 -3.40
C ASP A 51 -2.98 8.60 -3.05
N ALA A 52 -3.55 8.62 -1.86
CA ALA A 52 -4.39 9.70 -1.40
C ALA A 52 -3.57 10.81 -0.72
N PRO A 53 -3.96 12.08 -0.83
CA PRO A 53 -3.27 13.17 -0.16
C PRO A 53 -3.33 12.99 1.37
N ALA A 54 -2.31 13.50 2.06
CA ALA A 54 -2.29 13.51 3.52
C ALA A 54 -3.40 14.41 4.10
N GLY A 55 -3.84 14.08 5.29
CA GLY A 55 -4.85 14.87 6.01
C GLY A 55 -6.29 14.47 5.71
N ILE A 56 -7.22 15.21 6.29
CA ILE A 56 -8.67 15.01 6.17
C ILE A 56 -9.23 16.25 5.50
N GLY A 57 -9.64 16.13 4.26
CA GLY A 57 -10.17 17.26 3.51
C GLY A 57 -10.89 16.82 2.24
N LYS A 58 -11.39 17.79 1.49
CA LYS A 58 -12.21 17.56 0.27
C LYS A 58 -11.52 16.65 -0.77
N GLY A 59 -10.19 16.62 -0.80
CA GLY A 59 -9.44 15.72 -1.67
C GLY A 59 -9.69 14.26 -1.33
N ILE A 60 -9.55 13.89 -0.06
CA ILE A 60 -9.85 12.55 0.45
C ILE A 60 -11.31 12.18 0.22
N GLU A 61 -12.25 13.03 0.62
CA GLU A 61 -13.70 12.77 0.45
C GLU A 61 -14.06 12.46 -1.01
N SER A 62 -13.40 13.16 -1.94
CA SER A 62 -13.63 12.93 -3.38
C SER A 62 -13.13 11.56 -3.86
N ILE A 63 -12.13 11.00 -3.19
CA ILE A 63 -11.57 9.68 -3.50
C ILE A 63 -12.40 8.59 -2.82
N LEU A 64 -12.79 8.78 -1.56
CA LEU A 64 -13.55 7.79 -0.81
C LEU A 64 -14.85 7.36 -1.50
N ASP A 65 -15.49 8.26 -2.23
CA ASP A 65 -16.67 7.92 -3.04
C ASP A 65 -16.39 7.02 -4.26
N LEU A 66 -15.13 6.76 -4.56
CA LEU A 66 -14.72 6.04 -5.77
C LEU A 66 -14.06 4.69 -5.47
N VAL A 67 -13.73 4.45 -4.22
CA VAL A 67 -13.01 3.24 -3.81
C VAL A 67 -13.92 2.27 -3.06
N SER A 68 -13.61 0.99 -3.15
CA SER A 68 -14.31 -0.07 -2.43
C SER A 68 -13.62 -0.44 -1.13
N ARG A 69 -12.30 -0.25 -1.06
CA ARG A 69 -11.44 -0.60 0.06
C ARG A 69 -10.47 0.51 0.38
N CYS A 70 -10.01 0.57 1.62
CA CYS A 70 -9.07 1.55 2.10
C CYS A 70 -7.92 0.84 2.86
N ILE A 71 -6.68 1.23 2.54
CA ILE A 71 -5.53 0.85 3.35
C ILE A 71 -5.11 2.08 4.14
N VAL A 72 -5.17 2.01 5.46
CA VAL A 72 -4.72 3.08 6.36
C VAL A 72 -3.29 2.79 6.77
N VAL A 73 -2.36 3.53 6.16
CA VAL A 73 -0.94 3.44 6.50
C VAL A 73 -0.64 4.39 7.66
N THR A 74 -0.07 3.87 8.73
CA THR A 74 0.27 4.64 9.93
C THR A 74 1.60 4.17 10.53
N HIS A 75 2.22 5.02 11.37
CA HIS A 75 3.36 4.61 12.18
C HIS A 75 2.90 4.12 13.55
N PRO A 76 3.66 3.25 14.24
CA PRO A 76 3.38 2.81 15.61
C PRO A 76 3.73 3.91 16.63
N LEU A 77 3.15 5.09 16.46
CA LEU A 77 3.33 6.26 17.32
C LEU A 77 1.97 6.82 17.70
N TRP A 78 1.75 7.15 18.96
CA TRP A 78 0.46 7.62 19.48
C TRP A 78 -0.19 8.73 18.65
N VAL A 79 0.60 9.69 18.17
CA VAL A 79 0.10 10.77 17.31
C VAL A 79 -0.38 10.26 15.96
N SER A 80 0.38 9.35 15.35
CA SER A 80 0.03 8.73 14.06
C SER A 80 -1.20 7.83 14.18
N LEU A 81 -1.29 7.04 15.27
CA LEU A 81 -2.44 6.18 15.57
C LEU A 81 -3.72 7.01 15.72
N ARG A 82 -3.69 8.13 16.45
CA ARG A 82 -4.85 9.03 16.57
C ARG A 82 -5.28 9.62 15.23
N ASN A 83 -4.32 9.99 14.38
CA ASN A 83 -4.61 10.45 13.02
C ASN A 83 -5.21 9.32 12.16
N GLY A 84 -4.69 8.09 12.30
CA GLY A 84 -5.24 6.90 11.67
C GLY A 84 -6.69 6.64 12.10
N ALA A 85 -6.96 6.67 13.41
CA ALA A 85 -8.31 6.51 13.96
C ALA A 85 -9.29 7.55 13.38
N ARG A 86 -8.86 8.81 13.28
CA ARG A 86 -9.69 9.85 12.66
C ARG A 86 -9.95 9.57 11.18
N MET A 87 -8.96 9.02 10.46
CA MET A 87 -9.16 8.65 9.06
C MET A 87 -10.14 7.48 8.91
N ILE A 88 -10.05 6.47 9.76
CA ILE A 88 -11.00 5.36 9.78
C ILE A 88 -12.42 5.89 10.00
N GLN A 89 -12.60 6.83 10.94
CA GLN A 89 -13.89 7.47 11.13
C GLN A 89 -14.40 8.14 9.84
N VAL A 90 -13.55 8.87 9.12
CA VAL A 90 -13.93 9.50 7.84
C VAL A 90 -14.28 8.44 6.79
N CYS A 91 -13.55 7.34 6.70
CA CYS A 91 -13.92 6.23 5.83
C CYS A 91 -15.33 5.70 6.14
N GLN A 92 -15.63 5.51 7.43
CA GLN A 92 -16.94 5.04 7.89
C GLN A 92 -18.07 6.05 7.60
N GLU A 93 -17.81 7.35 7.75
CA GLU A 93 -18.73 8.43 7.37
C GLU A 93 -19.08 8.39 5.87
N HIS A 94 -18.14 7.89 5.03
CA HIS A 94 -18.33 7.64 3.60
C HIS A 94 -18.78 6.21 3.25
N ASN A 95 -19.28 5.46 4.23
CA ASN A 95 -19.75 4.08 4.09
C ASN A 95 -18.66 3.06 3.65
N ILE A 96 -17.38 3.40 3.79
CA ILE A 96 -16.30 2.43 3.60
C ILE A 96 -16.07 1.74 4.94
N ARG A 97 -16.42 0.46 4.99
CA ARG A 97 -16.22 -0.40 6.17
C ARG A 97 -15.12 -1.43 5.94
N ASP A 98 -14.72 -1.62 4.70
CA ASP A 98 -13.66 -2.52 4.29
C ASP A 98 -12.34 -1.73 4.27
N PHE A 99 -11.52 -1.90 5.31
CA PHE A 99 -10.22 -1.27 5.43
C PHE A 99 -9.23 -2.18 6.17
N ALA A 100 -7.97 -2.12 5.77
CA ALA A 100 -6.86 -2.76 6.46
C ALA A 100 -5.88 -1.72 7.00
N ILE A 101 -5.17 -2.07 8.07
CA ILE A 101 -4.13 -1.23 8.67
C ILE A 101 -2.77 -1.73 8.20
N ALA A 102 -1.94 -0.83 7.69
CA ALA A 102 -0.53 -1.10 7.43
C ALA A 102 0.32 -0.26 8.40
N PHE A 103 0.94 -0.90 9.37
CA PHE A 103 1.93 -0.24 10.21
C PHE A 103 3.25 -0.11 9.44
N ASN A 104 3.71 1.11 9.26
CA ASN A 104 4.95 1.41 8.56
C ASN A 104 6.03 1.85 9.54
N ALA A 105 7.28 1.48 9.25
CA ALA A 105 8.45 1.75 10.06
C ALA A 105 8.28 1.24 11.51
N VAL A 106 7.84 -0.01 11.64
CA VAL A 106 7.76 -0.69 12.92
C VAL A 106 9.18 -0.94 13.43
N PRO A 107 9.54 -0.49 14.64
CA PRO A 107 10.86 -0.73 15.19
C PRO A 107 11.19 -2.23 15.26
N VAL A 108 12.44 -2.59 14.96
CA VAL A 108 12.93 -3.96 15.03
C VAL A 108 13.66 -4.26 16.33
N ASP A 109 14.02 -3.21 17.07
CA ASP A 109 14.69 -3.26 18.36
C ASP A 109 14.08 -2.18 19.26
N GLY A 110 13.47 -2.55 20.37
CA GLY A 110 12.92 -1.60 21.34
C GLY A 110 11.73 -2.13 22.14
N GLU A 111 11.27 -1.34 23.09
CA GLU A 111 9.99 -1.55 23.74
C GLU A 111 8.89 -1.05 22.78
N ASP A 112 8.27 -1.97 22.08
CA ASP A 112 7.21 -1.65 21.13
C ASP A 112 5.89 -1.37 21.86
N ILE A 113 5.09 -0.49 21.28
CA ILE A 113 3.68 -0.41 21.66
C ILE A 113 3.03 -1.75 21.25
N ASP A 114 2.34 -2.37 22.19
CA ASP A 114 1.65 -3.63 21.93
C ASP A 114 0.69 -3.50 20.73
N LEU A 115 0.69 -4.50 19.86
CA LEU A 115 -0.16 -4.50 18.67
C LEU A 115 -1.64 -4.34 19.03
N TYR A 116 -2.05 -4.98 20.12
CA TYR A 116 -3.42 -4.90 20.61
C TYR A 116 -3.78 -3.47 21.03
N ASP A 117 -2.90 -2.79 21.76
CA ASP A 117 -3.09 -1.39 22.16
C ASP A 117 -3.17 -0.46 20.94
N MET A 118 -2.35 -0.73 19.90
CA MET A 118 -2.40 0.02 18.64
C MET A 118 -3.75 -0.14 17.93
N LEU A 119 -4.26 -1.35 17.83
CA LEU A 119 -5.55 -1.64 17.21
C LEU A 119 -6.71 -1.05 18.00
N GLU A 120 -6.67 -1.09 19.34
CA GLU A 120 -7.68 -0.48 20.20
C GLU A 120 -7.77 1.04 19.96
N VAL A 121 -6.63 1.74 19.88
CA VAL A 121 -6.60 3.19 19.58
C VAL A 121 -7.16 3.47 18.19
N LEU A 122 -6.85 2.65 17.21
CA LEU A 122 -7.36 2.78 15.85
C LEU A 122 -8.82 2.40 15.71
N ARG A 123 -9.36 1.63 16.67
CA ARG A 123 -10.68 0.97 16.56
C ARG A 123 -10.75 0.10 15.30
N ALA A 124 -9.69 -0.62 15.03
CA ALA A 124 -9.54 -1.53 13.91
C ALA A 124 -9.51 -2.98 14.42
N GLU A 125 -9.99 -3.90 13.59
CA GLU A 125 -10.05 -5.33 13.93
C GLU A 125 -8.88 -6.09 13.33
N TYR A 126 -8.30 -5.63 12.22
CA TYR A 126 -7.31 -6.39 11.47
C TYR A 126 -6.11 -5.56 11.04
N VAL A 127 -4.95 -6.20 11.08
CA VAL A 127 -3.70 -5.70 10.52
C VAL A 127 -3.48 -6.29 9.13
N GLY A 128 -3.20 -5.44 8.15
CA GLY A 128 -2.85 -5.88 6.80
C GLY A 128 -1.36 -6.09 6.61
N ALA A 129 -0.51 -5.29 7.29
CA ALA A 129 0.94 -5.46 7.25
C ALA A 129 1.63 -4.77 8.42
N MET A 130 2.77 -5.31 8.83
CA MET A 130 3.72 -4.69 9.74
C MET A 130 5.06 -4.53 9.01
N ILE A 131 5.31 -3.34 8.44
CA ILE A 131 6.49 -3.05 7.62
C ILE A 131 7.59 -2.56 8.57
N PRO A 132 8.73 -3.27 8.66
CA PRO A 132 9.79 -2.93 9.59
C PRO A 132 10.47 -1.61 9.23
N TYR A 133 11.02 -0.92 10.23
CA TYR A 133 11.99 0.13 10.00
C TYR A 133 13.31 -0.52 9.58
N ASP A 134 13.70 -0.33 8.32
CA ASP A 134 14.90 -0.91 7.75
C ASP A 134 15.59 0.12 6.84
N GLU A 135 16.89 0.34 7.06
CA GLU A 135 17.69 1.29 6.28
C GLU A 135 17.82 0.89 4.81
N ASP A 136 17.79 -0.42 4.51
CA ASP A 136 17.80 -0.88 3.13
C ASP A 136 16.53 -0.44 2.41
N ILE A 137 15.36 -0.60 3.04
CA ILE A 137 14.07 -0.12 2.48
C ILE A 137 14.14 1.38 2.19
N LEU A 138 14.72 2.14 3.12
CA LEU A 138 14.88 3.58 2.96
C LEU A 138 15.82 3.91 1.80
N THR A 139 16.96 3.25 1.71
CA THR A 139 17.96 3.45 0.66
C THR A 139 17.37 3.12 -0.72
N TYR A 140 16.81 1.93 -0.89
CA TYR A 140 16.18 1.53 -2.15
C TYR A 140 15.03 2.47 -2.56
N THR A 141 14.28 2.99 -1.59
CA THR A 141 13.22 3.96 -1.87
C THR A 141 13.78 5.29 -2.34
N GLN A 142 14.86 5.79 -1.72
CA GLN A 142 15.50 7.05 -2.10
C GLN A 142 16.16 6.98 -3.48
N ASP A 143 16.75 5.84 -3.80
CA ASP A 143 17.41 5.61 -5.09
C ASP A 143 16.43 5.27 -6.23
N GLY A 144 15.14 5.12 -5.93
CA GLY A 144 14.12 4.77 -6.91
C GLY A 144 14.14 3.30 -7.35
N HIS A 145 14.81 2.44 -6.59
CA HIS A 145 15.00 1.01 -6.87
C HIS A 145 14.21 0.11 -5.92
N LEU A 146 13.09 0.58 -5.36
CA LEU A 146 12.31 -0.19 -4.39
C LEU A 146 11.85 -1.56 -4.93
N LEU A 147 11.61 -1.67 -6.24
CA LEU A 147 11.24 -2.94 -6.88
C LEU A 147 12.37 -3.98 -6.85
N ASP A 148 13.62 -3.53 -6.71
CA ASP A 148 14.79 -4.40 -6.60
C ASP A 148 14.96 -4.94 -5.18
N LEU A 149 14.31 -4.33 -4.19
CA LEU A 149 14.23 -4.82 -2.80
C LEU A 149 13.25 -5.99 -2.71
N ALA A 150 13.49 -6.98 -3.49
CA ALA A 150 12.58 -8.10 -3.59
C ALA A 150 13.10 -9.33 -2.83
N SER A 151 13.65 -9.15 -1.61
CA SER A 151 13.93 -10.31 -0.79
C SER A 151 12.65 -11.09 -0.51
N HIS A 152 12.76 -12.41 -0.45
CA HIS A 152 11.60 -13.28 -0.19
C HIS A 152 10.92 -12.91 1.13
N GLU A 153 11.70 -12.54 2.12
CA GLU A 153 11.22 -12.17 3.46
C GLU A 153 10.43 -10.86 3.43
N PHE A 154 10.90 -9.84 2.72
CA PHE A 154 10.18 -8.57 2.59
C PHE A 154 8.83 -8.75 1.88
N ARG A 155 8.80 -9.64 0.90
CA ARG A 155 7.54 -10.00 0.21
C ARG A 155 6.55 -10.66 1.14
N ASN A 156 7.02 -11.55 2.01
CA ASN A 156 6.16 -12.22 2.98
C ASN A 156 5.55 -11.22 3.98
N VAL A 157 6.29 -10.18 4.35
CA VAL A 157 5.76 -9.08 5.17
C VAL A 157 4.59 -8.36 4.50
N LEU A 158 4.62 -8.23 3.17
CA LEU A 158 3.57 -7.57 2.39
C LEU A 158 2.47 -8.54 1.91
N ALA A 159 2.69 -9.86 1.98
CA ALA A 159 1.76 -10.84 1.47
C ALA A 159 0.33 -10.70 2.04
N PRO A 160 0.12 -10.49 3.36
CA PRO A 160 -1.22 -10.30 3.90
C PRO A 160 -1.93 -9.09 3.30
N LEU A 161 -1.19 -7.99 3.05
CA LEU A 161 -1.74 -6.79 2.45
C LEU A 161 -2.09 -7.00 0.97
N VAL A 162 -1.27 -7.77 0.25
CA VAL A 162 -1.54 -8.14 -1.15
C VAL A 162 -2.79 -9.02 -1.23
N ASP A 163 -2.91 -10.01 -0.36
CA ASP A 163 -4.10 -10.87 -0.31
C ASP A 163 -5.36 -10.05 0.01
N TYR A 164 -5.28 -9.12 0.98
CA TYR A 164 -6.38 -8.20 1.24
C TYR A 164 -6.77 -7.38 0.01
N VAL A 165 -5.79 -6.84 -0.74
CA VAL A 165 -6.06 -6.09 -1.97
C VAL A 165 -6.78 -6.95 -3.00
N VAL A 166 -6.35 -8.20 -3.15
CA VAL A 166 -6.85 -9.13 -4.17
C VAL A 166 -8.20 -9.71 -3.79
N THR A 167 -8.34 -10.24 -2.58
CA THR A 167 -9.52 -11.02 -2.15
C THR A 167 -10.49 -10.20 -1.30
N GLY A 168 -10.00 -9.24 -0.52
CA GLY A 168 -10.72 -8.54 0.53
C GLY A 168 -10.63 -9.23 1.89
N ASP A 169 -9.96 -10.37 1.97
CA ASP A 169 -9.81 -11.12 3.20
C ASP A 169 -8.57 -10.65 3.97
N CYS A 170 -8.70 -10.45 5.26
CA CYS A 170 -7.59 -10.17 6.15
C CYS A 170 -7.04 -11.48 6.73
N TRP A 171 -5.72 -11.52 6.92
CA TRP A 171 -5.08 -12.59 7.69
C TRP A 171 -5.34 -12.39 9.19
N GLU A 172 -5.18 -13.45 9.96
CA GLU A 172 -5.14 -13.33 11.42
C GLU A 172 -3.93 -12.51 11.86
N ASP A 173 -4.09 -11.65 12.85
CA ASP A 173 -3.04 -10.75 13.33
C ASP A 173 -1.78 -11.50 13.76
N TYR A 174 -1.94 -12.70 14.33
CA TYR A 174 -0.83 -13.59 14.68
C TYR A 174 0.01 -13.98 13.46
N ASP A 175 -0.61 -14.26 12.31
CA ASP A 175 0.11 -14.65 11.09
C ASP A 175 0.82 -13.45 10.47
N VAL A 176 0.24 -12.25 10.57
CA VAL A 176 0.89 -10.99 10.15
C VAL A 176 2.12 -10.71 11.02
N GLN A 177 1.98 -10.82 12.35
CA GLN A 177 3.09 -10.66 13.30
C GLN A 177 4.21 -11.66 13.01
N LYS A 178 3.88 -12.90 12.73
CA LYS A 178 4.84 -13.96 12.39
C LYS A 178 5.68 -13.62 11.16
N GLN A 179 5.09 -13.00 10.12
CA GLN A 179 5.85 -12.57 8.95
C GLN A 179 6.86 -11.46 9.31
N PHE A 180 6.42 -10.52 10.14
CA PHE A 180 7.30 -9.46 10.65
C PHE A 180 8.47 -10.05 11.45
N ASP A 181 8.19 -10.93 12.42
CA ASP A 181 9.21 -11.57 13.26
C ASP A 181 10.21 -12.40 12.46
N ALA A 182 9.74 -13.11 11.43
CA ALA A 182 10.59 -13.86 10.52
C ALA A 182 11.55 -12.94 9.76
N TYR A 183 11.06 -11.79 9.27
CA TYR A 183 11.89 -10.79 8.62
C TYR A 183 12.97 -10.25 9.57
N VAL A 184 12.57 -9.83 10.78
CA VAL A 184 13.48 -9.28 11.80
C VAL A 184 14.56 -10.29 12.18
N THR A 185 14.17 -11.54 12.39
CA THR A 185 15.10 -12.63 12.74
C THR A 185 16.12 -12.85 11.63
N LYS A 186 15.66 -12.93 10.38
CA LYS A 186 16.54 -13.10 9.22
C LYS A 186 17.56 -11.96 9.10
N LYS A 187 17.10 -10.71 9.23
CA LYS A 187 17.98 -9.53 9.17
C LYS A 187 19.04 -9.53 10.29
N LYS A 188 18.71 -9.99 11.48
CA LYS A 188 19.67 -10.14 12.58
C LYS A 188 20.73 -11.19 12.24
N THR A 189 20.32 -12.34 11.72
CA THR A 189 21.22 -13.41 11.28
C THR A 189 22.15 -12.94 10.15
N ASP A 190 21.61 -12.29 9.13
CA ASP A 190 22.39 -11.78 7.99
C ASP A 190 23.43 -10.73 8.43
N LYS A 191 23.12 -9.89 9.41
CA LYS A 191 24.08 -8.94 10.02
C LYS A 191 25.18 -9.65 10.80
N GLU A 192 24.87 -10.73 11.50
CA GLU A 192 25.85 -11.54 12.22
C GLU A 192 26.76 -12.32 11.27
N GLU A 193 26.21 -12.87 10.18
CA GLU A 193 26.96 -13.58 9.14
C GLU A 193 27.80 -12.63 8.27
N ALA A 194 27.38 -11.40 8.01
CA ALA A 194 28.16 -10.38 7.29
C ALA A 194 29.41 -9.94 8.06
N CYS A 195 29.48 -10.20 9.35
CA CYS A 195 30.74 -10.12 10.13
C CYS A 195 31.68 -11.29 9.82
N THR A 196 31.26 -12.31 9.03
CA THR A 196 32.09 -13.41 8.53
C THR A 196 32.00 -13.44 7.01
N PRO A 197 33.08 -13.23 6.23
CA PRO A 197 32.97 -13.05 4.78
C PRO A 197 32.79 -14.37 4.03
N THR A 198 31.67 -14.58 3.35
CA THR A 198 31.58 -15.54 2.23
C THR A 198 30.44 -15.18 1.23
N LEU A 199 30.68 -15.49 -0.06
CA LEU A 199 30.03 -15.02 -1.28
C LEU A 199 28.66 -15.66 -1.65
N ALA A 200 27.80 -14.82 -2.20
CA ALA A 200 26.95 -14.92 -3.44
C ALA A 200 25.80 -15.94 -3.59
N SER A 201 24.64 -15.48 -3.97
CA SER A 201 24.03 -15.64 -5.33
C SER A 201 22.61 -15.13 -5.45
N ALA A 202 22.24 -14.83 -6.71
CA ALA A 202 21.15 -13.99 -7.20
C ALA A 202 19.74 -14.62 -7.27
N GLY A 203 18.76 -13.74 -7.44
CA GLY A 203 17.33 -13.91 -7.30
C GLY A 203 16.53 -14.38 -8.52
N GLU A 204 15.25 -14.58 -8.31
CA GLU A 204 14.22 -14.85 -9.30
C GLU A 204 12.95 -14.00 -9.06
N SER A 205 12.28 -13.65 -10.15
CA SER A 205 11.14 -12.73 -10.25
C SER A 205 9.83 -13.36 -9.76
N ILE A 206 8.93 -12.56 -9.15
CA ILE A 206 7.75 -13.04 -8.40
C ILE A 206 6.41 -12.75 -9.06
N PHE A 207 6.36 -11.96 -10.08
CA PHE A 207 5.07 -11.72 -10.72
C PHE A 207 4.70 -12.87 -11.66
N GLY A 208 3.97 -13.82 -11.08
CA GLY A 208 3.23 -14.81 -11.85
C GLY A 208 2.06 -14.16 -12.58
N ASP A 209 1.85 -14.62 -13.80
CA ASP A 209 0.89 -14.21 -14.83
C ASP A 209 -0.33 -13.35 -14.45
N SER A 210 -0.39 -12.18 -15.10
CA SER A 210 -1.58 -11.51 -15.66
C SER A 210 -2.55 -10.78 -14.73
N ASN A 211 -2.08 -9.93 -13.82
CA ASN A 211 -2.90 -8.86 -13.25
C ASN A 211 -2.24 -7.50 -13.51
N THR A 212 -2.94 -6.58 -14.13
CA THR A 212 -2.45 -5.23 -14.40
C THR A 212 -2.82 -4.30 -13.24
N VAL A 213 -1.83 -3.69 -12.61
CA VAL A 213 -1.99 -2.77 -11.49
C VAL A 213 -1.63 -1.35 -11.93
N LEU A 214 -2.50 -0.39 -11.65
CA LEU A 214 -2.22 1.02 -11.84
C LEU A 214 -1.93 1.67 -10.47
N TYR A 215 -0.76 2.27 -10.34
CA TYR A 215 -0.36 3.06 -9.19
C TYR A 215 -0.41 4.55 -9.51
N ILE A 216 -1.11 5.33 -8.69
CA ILE A 216 -1.26 6.78 -8.87
C ILE A 216 -0.69 7.48 -7.64
N ASN A 217 0.48 8.15 -7.80
CA ASN A 217 1.20 8.81 -6.71
C ASN A 217 1.08 10.35 -6.75
N ARG A 218 1.07 10.97 -5.56
CA ARG A 218 1.32 12.40 -5.35
C ARG A 218 2.45 12.57 -4.34
N GLY A 219 3.59 13.08 -4.81
CA GLY A 219 4.76 13.33 -3.98
C GLY A 219 4.51 14.29 -2.80
N GLY A 220 5.02 13.91 -1.65
CA GLY A 220 5.06 14.70 -0.42
C GLY A 220 5.20 13.81 0.81
N TRP A 221 6.19 14.05 1.61
CA TRP A 221 6.54 13.32 2.84
C TRP A 221 5.51 13.59 3.93
N THR A 222 4.48 12.76 4.06
CA THR A 222 3.69 12.61 5.30
C THR A 222 2.68 11.49 5.11
N THR A 223 2.49 10.64 6.08
CA THR A 223 1.51 9.54 6.20
C THR A 223 0.78 9.19 4.89
N GLN A 224 1.36 8.31 4.10
CA GLN A 224 0.79 7.88 2.82
C GLN A 224 -0.36 6.92 3.09
N ARG A 225 -1.41 7.03 2.32
CA ARG A 225 -2.61 6.20 2.40
C ARG A 225 -2.93 5.64 1.03
N LEU A 226 -3.02 4.34 0.96
CA LEU A 226 -3.35 3.63 -0.26
C LEU A 226 -4.85 3.31 -0.27
N LEU A 227 -5.53 3.67 -1.36
CA LEU A 227 -6.94 3.36 -1.56
C LEU A 227 -7.08 2.43 -2.75
N VAL A 228 -7.85 1.36 -2.59
CA VAL A 228 -7.99 0.31 -3.59
C VAL A 228 -9.42 0.30 -4.13
N GLN A 229 -9.55 0.26 -5.44
CA GLN A 229 -10.80 -0.04 -6.11
C GLN A 229 -10.66 -1.31 -6.92
N GLY A 230 -11.46 -2.33 -6.56
CA GLY A 230 -11.59 -3.58 -7.30
C GLY A 230 -13.02 -3.74 -7.82
N LYS A 231 -13.21 -4.54 -8.84
CA LYS A 231 -14.56 -4.93 -9.29
C LYS A 231 -15.16 -5.88 -8.26
N GLN A 232 -16.19 -5.45 -7.54
CA GLN A 232 -17.04 -6.36 -6.80
C GLN A 232 -17.82 -7.24 -7.77
N SER A 233 -17.71 -8.54 -7.58
CA SER A 233 -18.44 -9.59 -8.29
C SER A 233 -18.01 -9.89 -9.73
N LEU A 234 -17.80 -11.19 -9.94
CA LEU A 234 -17.52 -11.88 -11.19
C LEU A 234 -16.05 -11.88 -11.64
N TRP A 235 -15.29 -12.72 -10.97
CA TRP A 235 -14.06 -13.30 -11.49
C TRP A 235 -14.32 -14.07 -12.80
N ARG A 236 -14.35 -13.34 -13.93
CA ARG A 236 -14.13 -13.94 -15.24
C ARG A 236 -12.91 -13.30 -15.84
N ARG A 237 -11.84 -14.09 -15.91
CA ARG A 237 -10.67 -13.76 -16.72
C ARG A 237 -11.13 -13.36 -18.12
N ARG A 238 -11.03 -12.09 -18.48
CA ARG A 238 -11.05 -11.68 -19.88
C ARG A 238 -9.61 -11.72 -20.38
N LYS A 239 -9.28 -12.74 -21.15
CA LYS A 239 -8.10 -12.70 -22.00
C LYS A 239 -8.33 -11.58 -23.01
N LEU A 240 -7.49 -10.57 -22.99
CA LEU A 240 -7.39 -9.62 -24.08
C LEU A 240 -6.85 -10.38 -25.30
N LYS A 241 -7.56 -10.25 -26.41
CA LYS A 241 -7.11 -10.68 -27.73
C LYS A 241 -6.29 -9.57 -28.35
#